data_386005cd224fc7be30794ff87a527116
#
_entry.id   386005cd224fc7be30794ff87a527116
#
_cell.length_a   1.000
_cell.length_b   1.000
_cell.length_c   1.000
_cell.angle_alpha   90.00
_cell.angle_beta   90.00
_cell.angle_gamma   90.00
#
_symmetry.space_group_name_H-M   'P 1'
#
loop_
_entity.id
_entity.type
_entity.pdbx_description
1 polymer ?
#
loop_
_entity_poly.entity_id
_entity_poly.type
_entity_poly.pdbx_seq_one_letter_code
_entity_poly.pdbx_strand_id
1 'polypeptide(L)'
;MSDFAPQTAGGKVLWHFTMSLDGFVAGPDHDMTWMQTGISERPGFIQQYVETTGAILGGRRGWDMFPDAGNVYGGDWTGPVFVLTHHPEDAKPADRVTFLNCDVAEAVRIALAAADGRNVEVLSPDIGRQLLERGLIDEIDLHIAPVLLGDGIRLYEHLGGRPIYLHRVGADDPTAEVDVRYRPAAA
;
A
#
# COMPACT_ATOMS: atom_id res chain seq x y z
N MET A 1 7.96 -24.77 -1.05
CA MET A 1 6.96 -24.05 -1.89
C MET A 1 6.20 -23.17 -0.92
N SER A 2 6.16 -21.87 -1.17
CA SER A 2 5.41 -20.93 -0.32
C SER A 2 3.93 -21.27 -0.42
N ASP A 3 3.28 -21.51 0.73
CA ASP A 3 1.80 -21.73 0.78
C ASP A 3 1.02 -20.41 0.61
N PHE A 4 1.73 -19.31 0.36
CA PHE A 4 1.15 -17.99 0.11
C PHE A 4 0.69 -17.91 -1.35
N ALA A 5 -0.60 -17.75 -1.56
CA ALA A 5 -1.15 -17.61 -2.91
C ALA A 5 -0.64 -16.30 -3.55
N PRO A 6 -0.07 -16.35 -4.76
CA PRO A 6 0.40 -15.14 -5.43
C PRO A 6 -0.74 -14.15 -5.61
N GLN A 7 -0.40 -12.85 -5.69
CA GLN A 7 -1.36 -11.80 -5.99
C GLN A 7 -1.92 -12.02 -7.41
N THR A 8 -3.21 -11.78 -7.57
CA THR A 8 -3.89 -11.92 -8.87
C THR A 8 -4.51 -10.59 -9.28
N ALA A 9 -4.40 -10.24 -10.55
CA ALA A 9 -5.16 -9.14 -11.11
C ALA A 9 -6.67 -9.42 -11.02
N GLY A 10 -7.47 -8.40 -10.75
CA GLY A 10 -8.92 -8.55 -10.62
C GLY A 10 -9.65 -7.28 -10.26
N GLY A 11 -9.03 -6.10 -10.45
CA GLY A 11 -9.64 -4.80 -10.14
C GLY A 11 -9.85 -4.58 -8.64
N LYS A 12 -8.99 -5.16 -7.80
CA LYS A 12 -9.05 -5.02 -6.35
C LYS A 12 -8.41 -3.71 -5.89
N VAL A 13 -8.88 -3.21 -4.76
CA VAL A 13 -8.22 -2.15 -3.98
C VAL A 13 -7.41 -2.81 -2.87
N LEU A 14 -6.08 -2.76 -3.01
CA LEU A 14 -5.13 -3.36 -2.09
C LEU A 14 -4.54 -2.29 -1.18
N TRP A 15 -4.68 -2.45 0.13
CA TRP A 15 -3.91 -1.67 1.08
C TRP A 15 -2.62 -2.41 1.38
N HIS A 16 -1.54 -2.01 0.70
CA HIS A 16 -0.30 -2.78 0.62
C HIS A 16 0.86 -2.06 1.29
N PHE A 17 1.53 -2.73 2.25
CA PHE A 17 2.68 -2.19 2.97
C PHE A 17 3.65 -3.27 3.43
N THR A 18 4.94 -2.90 3.49
CA THR A 18 5.89 -3.51 4.41
C THR A 18 5.83 -2.73 5.73
N MET A 19 5.73 -3.43 6.86
CA MET A 19 5.70 -2.82 8.18
C MET A 19 6.62 -3.53 9.17
N SER A 20 7.02 -2.83 10.22
CA SER A 20 7.70 -3.44 11.36
C SER A 20 6.78 -4.36 12.15
N LEU A 21 7.34 -5.25 12.96
CA LEU A 21 6.57 -6.17 13.82
C LEU A 21 5.66 -5.43 14.82
N ASP A 22 6.03 -4.22 15.22
CA ASP A 22 5.25 -3.35 16.12
C ASP A 22 4.32 -2.37 15.39
N GLY A 23 4.14 -2.53 14.05
CA GLY A 23 3.05 -1.91 13.28
C GLY A 23 3.36 -0.55 12.67
N PHE A 24 4.64 -0.19 12.49
CA PHE A 24 5.04 1.04 11.81
C PHE A 24 5.40 0.78 10.35
N VAL A 25 4.98 1.66 9.46
CA VAL A 25 5.32 1.64 8.02
C VAL A 25 6.47 2.58 7.68
N ALA A 26 6.80 3.49 8.58
CA ALA A 26 7.98 4.34 8.52
C ALA A 26 8.41 4.70 9.94
N GLY A 27 9.67 4.98 10.14
CA GLY A 27 10.19 5.58 11.37
C GLY A 27 9.80 7.06 11.50
N PRO A 28 10.31 7.77 12.54
CA PRO A 28 10.17 9.21 12.64
C PRO A 28 10.67 9.92 11.38
N ASP A 29 10.07 11.07 11.08
CA ASP A 29 10.42 11.88 9.90
C ASP A 29 10.37 11.12 8.55
N HIS A 30 9.51 10.10 8.47
CA HIS A 30 9.36 9.21 7.30
C HIS A 30 10.62 8.39 6.98
N ASP A 31 11.45 8.08 7.96
CA ASP A 31 12.62 7.25 7.75
C ASP A 31 12.24 5.84 7.28
N MET A 32 12.77 5.45 6.10
CA MET A 32 12.56 4.14 5.47
C MET A 32 13.87 3.32 5.41
N THR A 33 14.95 3.80 6.02
CA THR A 33 16.27 3.15 5.92
C THR A 33 16.29 1.76 6.56
N TRP A 34 15.39 1.52 7.52
CA TRP A 34 15.22 0.22 8.17
C TRP A 34 14.80 -0.90 7.20
N MET A 35 14.13 -0.57 6.10
CA MET A 35 13.74 -1.55 5.07
C MET A 35 14.91 -2.08 4.24
N GLN A 36 16.07 -1.42 4.28
CA GLN A 36 17.26 -1.84 3.53
C GLN A 36 18.06 -2.93 4.23
N THR A 37 17.76 -3.22 5.50
CA THR A 37 18.50 -4.18 6.31
C THR A 37 17.61 -5.34 6.74
N GLY A 38 17.87 -6.53 6.21
CA GLY A 38 17.25 -7.77 6.69
C GLY A 38 15.93 -8.17 6.04
N ILE A 39 15.48 -7.43 5.01
CA ILE A 39 14.37 -7.87 4.17
C ILE A 39 14.94 -8.78 3.09
N SER A 40 14.57 -10.04 3.14
CA SER A 40 14.97 -11.02 2.12
C SER A 40 14.12 -10.82 0.87
N GLU A 41 14.74 -10.38 -0.22
CA GLU A 41 14.08 -10.38 -1.52
C GLU A 41 13.79 -11.83 -1.95
N ARG A 42 12.53 -12.21 -1.94
CA ARG A 42 12.11 -13.51 -2.48
C ARG A 42 12.04 -13.43 -4.01
N PRO A 43 12.68 -14.38 -4.73
CA PRO A 43 12.61 -14.41 -6.17
C PRO A 43 11.15 -14.41 -6.68
N GLY A 44 10.84 -13.50 -7.60
CA GLY A 44 9.49 -13.38 -8.18
C GLY A 44 8.44 -12.69 -7.31
N PHE A 45 8.80 -12.28 -6.09
CA PHE A 45 7.88 -11.60 -5.19
C PHE A 45 7.45 -10.22 -5.73
N ILE A 46 8.38 -9.38 -6.09
CA ILE A 46 8.11 -8.06 -6.69
C ILE A 46 7.38 -8.22 -8.02
N GLN A 47 7.77 -9.22 -8.81
CA GLN A 47 7.22 -9.44 -10.15
C GLN A 47 5.69 -9.65 -10.14
N GLN A 48 5.14 -10.32 -9.12
CA GLN A 48 3.68 -10.50 -9.03
C GLN A 48 2.93 -9.17 -8.89
N TYR A 49 3.49 -8.20 -8.15
CA TYR A 49 2.88 -6.86 -8.02
C TYR A 49 3.07 -6.04 -9.30
N VAL A 50 4.24 -6.09 -9.93
CA VAL A 50 4.48 -5.45 -11.23
C VAL A 50 3.45 -5.91 -12.27
N GLU A 51 3.13 -7.19 -12.31
CA GLU A 51 2.19 -7.77 -13.27
C GLU A 51 0.72 -7.47 -12.93
N THR A 52 0.37 -7.40 -11.64
CA THR A 52 -1.03 -7.32 -11.21
C THR A 52 -1.49 -5.91 -10.85
N THR A 53 -0.57 -4.95 -10.64
CA THR A 53 -0.88 -3.57 -10.29
C THR A 53 -1.12 -2.73 -11.53
N GLY A 54 -2.27 -2.09 -11.61
CA GLY A 54 -2.65 -1.20 -12.70
C GLY A 54 -2.47 0.27 -12.38
N ALA A 55 -2.64 0.67 -11.11
CA ALA A 55 -2.47 2.04 -10.66
C ALA A 55 -2.05 2.07 -9.19
N ILE A 56 -1.43 3.17 -8.78
CA ILE A 56 -1.08 3.45 -7.39
C ILE A 56 -1.84 4.70 -6.92
N LEU A 57 -2.38 4.64 -5.70
CA LEU A 57 -3.00 5.76 -5.01
C LEU A 57 -2.21 6.07 -3.73
N GLY A 58 -1.66 7.26 -3.64
CA GLY A 58 -0.88 7.73 -2.50
C GLY A 58 -1.34 9.07 -1.97
N GLY A 59 -0.78 9.48 -0.83
CA GLY A 59 -1.00 10.79 -0.24
C GLY A 59 0.16 11.76 -0.52
N ARG A 60 -0.16 13.06 -0.50
CA ARG A 60 0.80 14.13 -0.79
C ARG A 60 2.07 14.07 0.07
N ARG A 61 1.93 13.80 1.36
CA ARG A 61 3.08 13.76 2.27
C ARG A 61 4.08 12.65 1.89
N GLY A 62 3.57 11.45 1.58
CA GLY A 62 4.42 10.36 1.10
C GLY A 62 5.08 10.68 -0.25
N TRP A 63 4.34 11.33 -1.15
CA TRP A 63 4.89 11.78 -2.42
C TRP A 63 6.01 12.80 -2.26
N ASP A 64 5.84 13.81 -1.41
CA ASP A 64 6.85 14.85 -1.20
C ASP A 64 8.16 14.29 -0.60
N MET A 65 8.06 13.21 0.19
CA MET A 65 9.24 12.51 0.74
C MET A 65 9.90 11.57 -0.28
N PHE A 66 9.12 10.98 -1.19
CA PHE A 66 9.59 10.00 -2.16
C PHE A 66 9.02 10.32 -3.56
N PRO A 67 9.44 11.44 -4.19
CA PRO A 67 8.81 11.94 -5.43
C PRO A 67 9.17 11.10 -6.67
N ASP A 68 10.02 10.10 -6.53
CA ASP A 68 10.44 9.27 -7.64
C ASP A 68 9.49 8.10 -7.88
N ALA A 69 8.36 8.39 -8.54
CA ALA A 69 7.42 7.36 -8.98
C ALA A 69 8.03 6.38 -9.99
N GLY A 70 9.20 6.70 -10.57
CA GLY A 70 9.93 5.80 -11.45
C GLY A 70 10.58 4.62 -10.72
N ASN A 71 10.74 4.71 -9.41
CA ASN A 71 11.40 3.68 -8.59
C ASN A 71 10.45 2.70 -7.91
N VAL A 72 9.14 2.80 -8.15
CA VAL A 72 8.23 1.78 -7.63
C VAL A 72 8.64 0.42 -8.19
N TYR A 73 8.82 -0.56 -7.31
CA TYR A 73 9.31 -1.90 -7.66
C TYR A 73 10.64 -1.88 -8.45
N GLY A 74 11.59 -1.06 -8.00
CA GLY A 74 12.90 -0.95 -8.65
C GLY A 74 12.89 -0.31 -10.05
N GLY A 75 11.77 0.31 -10.44
CA GLY A 75 11.57 0.91 -11.76
C GLY A 75 10.92 -0.04 -12.78
N ASP A 76 10.64 -1.28 -12.41
CA ASP A 76 10.01 -2.27 -13.30
C ASP A 76 8.53 -2.00 -13.53
N TRP A 77 7.90 -1.20 -12.67
CA TRP A 77 6.50 -0.79 -12.82
C TRP A 77 6.38 0.64 -13.32
N THR A 78 5.57 0.85 -14.35
CA THR A 78 5.43 2.13 -15.07
C THR A 78 3.99 2.63 -15.21
N GLY A 79 3.08 2.17 -14.37
CA GLY A 79 1.67 2.58 -14.40
C GLY A 79 1.42 4.00 -13.85
N PRO A 80 0.16 4.47 -13.91
CA PRO A 80 -0.25 5.77 -13.43
C PRO A 80 -0.25 5.84 -11.90
N VAL A 81 0.23 6.96 -11.36
CA VAL A 81 0.22 7.28 -9.92
C VAL A 81 -0.75 8.42 -9.67
N PHE A 82 -1.64 8.24 -8.71
CA PHE A 82 -2.57 9.26 -8.24
C PHE A 82 -2.16 9.71 -6.84
N VAL A 83 -2.02 11.02 -6.66
CA VAL A 83 -1.63 11.61 -5.37
C VAL A 83 -2.76 12.49 -4.86
N LEU A 84 -3.41 12.06 -3.78
CA LEU A 84 -4.48 12.84 -3.16
C LEU A 84 -3.90 13.97 -2.31
N THR A 85 -4.39 15.17 -2.55
CA THR A 85 -3.93 16.40 -1.89
C THR A 85 -5.03 17.46 -1.86
N HIS A 86 -5.02 18.31 -0.84
CA HIS A 86 -5.89 19.49 -0.79
C HIS A 86 -5.35 20.66 -1.61
N HIS A 87 -4.07 20.60 -2.00
CA HIS A 87 -3.34 21.68 -2.70
C HIS A 87 -2.61 21.12 -3.93
N PRO A 88 -3.35 20.73 -4.98
CA PRO A 88 -2.73 20.22 -6.22
C PRO A 88 -1.90 21.30 -6.95
N GLU A 89 -2.26 22.57 -6.79
CA GLU A 89 -1.57 23.74 -7.36
C GLU A 89 -0.15 23.91 -6.85
N ASP A 90 0.15 23.42 -5.64
CA ASP A 90 1.48 23.49 -5.04
C ASP A 90 2.39 22.33 -5.45
N ALA A 91 1.84 21.37 -6.20
CA ALA A 91 2.57 20.18 -6.59
C ALA A 91 3.44 20.42 -7.81
N LYS A 92 4.65 19.87 -7.77
CA LYS A 92 5.51 19.88 -8.97
C LYS A 92 5.00 18.82 -9.94
N PRO A 93 4.76 19.17 -11.21
CA PRO A 93 4.41 18.18 -12.23
C PRO A 93 5.46 17.07 -12.31
N ALA A 94 4.99 15.83 -12.42
CA ALA A 94 5.84 14.67 -12.60
C ALA A 94 5.21 13.74 -13.64
N ASP A 95 6.04 12.99 -14.34
CA ASP A 95 5.57 12.06 -15.35
C ASP A 95 4.71 10.95 -14.72
N ARG A 96 3.60 10.60 -15.38
CA ARG A 96 2.63 9.58 -14.94
C ARG A 96 1.94 9.87 -13.60
N VAL A 97 2.10 11.07 -13.04
CA VAL A 97 1.51 11.46 -11.75
C VAL A 97 0.38 12.44 -11.97
N THR A 98 -0.77 12.12 -11.38
CA THR A 98 -1.94 13.00 -11.35
C THR A 98 -2.25 13.38 -9.90
N PHE A 99 -2.24 14.68 -9.62
CA PHE A 99 -2.64 15.20 -8.32
C PHE A 99 -4.15 15.42 -8.29
N LEU A 100 -4.81 14.85 -7.27
CA LEU A 100 -6.26 14.88 -7.13
C LEU A 100 -6.65 15.69 -5.88
N ASN A 101 -7.63 16.57 -6.03
CA ASN A 101 -8.32 17.23 -4.93
C ASN A 101 -9.79 16.80 -4.94
N CYS A 102 -10.06 15.64 -4.36
CA CYS A 102 -11.39 15.07 -4.28
C CYS A 102 -11.52 14.18 -3.03
N ASP A 103 -12.71 13.65 -2.81
CA ASP A 103 -12.95 12.65 -1.75
C ASP A 103 -12.21 11.33 -2.05
N VAL A 104 -11.83 10.58 -1.00
CA VAL A 104 -11.08 9.31 -1.15
C VAL A 104 -11.83 8.26 -1.98
N ALA A 105 -13.18 8.24 -1.91
CA ALA A 105 -13.98 7.31 -2.71
C ALA A 105 -13.92 7.66 -4.21
N GLU A 106 -13.90 8.94 -4.54
CA GLU A 106 -13.73 9.40 -5.91
C GLU A 106 -12.30 9.15 -6.40
N ALA A 107 -11.29 9.37 -5.55
CA ALA A 107 -9.90 9.11 -5.90
C ALA A 107 -9.67 7.63 -6.24
N VAL A 108 -10.19 6.70 -5.44
CA VAL A 108 -10.06 5.26 -5.72
C VAL A 108 -10.84 4.86 -6.98
N ARG A 109 -11.99 5.45 -7.24
CA ARG A 109 -12.76 5.22 -8.47
C ARG A 109 -11.98 5.64 -9.73
N ILE A 110 -11.30 6.80 -9.66
CA ILE A 110 -10.44 7.29 -10.75
C ILE A 110 -9.27 6.33 -10.96
N ALA A 111 -8.61 5.90 -9.89
CA ALA A 111 -7.49 4.98 -9.95
C ALA A 111 -7.91 3.60 -10.54
N LEU A 112 -9.05 3.05 -10.12
CA LEU A 112 -9.61 1.80 -10.67
C LEU A 112 -9.93 1.91 -12.17
N ALA A 113 -10.47 3.04 -12.59
CA ALA A 113 -10.75 3.28 -14.02
C ALA A 113 -9.47 3.31 -14.86
N ALA A 114 -8.36 3.81 -14.30
CA ALA A 114 -7.06 3.86 -14.96
C ALA A 114 -6.28 2.54 -14.86
N ALA A 115 -6.64 1.65 -13.93
CA ALA A 115 -5.94 0.39 -13.68
C ALA A 115 -6.17 -0.67 -14.76
N ASP A 116 -7.11 -0.46 -15.69
CA ASP A 116 -7.40 -1.36 -16.80
C ASP A 116 -7.66 -2.81 -16.36
N GLY A 117 -8.55 -2.98 -15.36
CA GLY A 117 -8.92 -4.28 -14.78
C GLY A 117 -7.87 -4.91 -13.87
N ARG A 118 -6.72 -4.28 -13.68
CA ARG A 118 -5.72 -4.66 -12.68
C ARG A 118 -6.00 -3.99 -11.33
N ASN A 119 -5.21 -4.34 -10.31
CA ASN A 119 -5.40 -3.85 -8.96
C ASN A 119 -4.94 -2.38 -8.80
N VAL A 120 -5.53 -1.71 -7.83
CA VAL A 120 -5.06 -0.42 -7.31
C VAL A 120 -4.36 -0.66 -5.98
N GLU A 121 -3.10 -0.29 -5.88
CA GLU A 121 -2.38 -0.29 -4.60
C GLU A 121 -2.51 1.04 -3.90
N VAL A 122 -2.92 0.99 -2.64
CA VAL A 122 -3.02 2.17 -1.76
C VAL A 122 -1.79 2.20 -0.87
N LEU A 123 -0.87 3.12 -1.19
CA LEU A 123 0.39 3.32 -0.48
C LEU A 123 0.30 4.55 0.44
N SER A 124 -0.71 4.59 1.30
CA SER A 124 -0.90 5.65 2.29
C SER A 124 -1.67 5.11 3.49
N PRO A 125 -1.13 5.19 4.72
CA PRO A 125 -1.85 4.78 5.92
C PRO A 125 -3.17 5.51 6.10
N ASP A 126 -3.19 6.85 5.95
CA ASP A 126 -4.40 7.64 6.18
C ASP A 126 -5.47 7.42 5.11
N ILE A 127 -5.09 7.36 3.82
CA ILE A 127 -6.04 7.07 2.75
C ILE A 127 -6.58 5.64 2.89
N GLY A 128 -5.70 4.67 3.17
CA GLY A 128 -6.12 3.28 3.40
C GLY A 128 -7.09 3.15 4.57
N ARG A 129 -6.83 3.83 5.70
CA ARG A 129 -7.75 3.89 6.82
C ARG A 129 -9.12 4.45 6.40
N GLN A 130 -9.16 5.59 5.71
CA GLN A 130 -10.41 6.21 5.26
C GLN A 130 -11.20 5.32 4.29
N LEU A 131 -10.51 4.63 3.39
CA LEU A 131 -11.12 3.67 2.47
C LEU A 131 -11.63 2.42 3.21
N LEU A 132 -10.87 1.91 4.17
CA LEU A 132 -11.26 0.75 4.98
C LEU A 132 -12.54 1.04 5.80
N GLU A 133 -12.61 2.21 6.43
CA GLU A 133 -13.80 2.65 7.19
C GLU A 133 -15.06 2.80 6.33
N ARG A 134 -14.89 3.00 5.02
CA ARG A 134 -15.98 3.09 4.04
C ARG A 134 -16.26 1.77 3.30
N GLY A 135 -15.56 0.70 3.65
CA GLY A 135 -15.73 -0.61 3.00
C GLY A 135 -15.20 -0.64 1.56
N LEU A 136 -14.20 0.18 1.23
CA LEU A 136 -13.63 0.32 -0.11
C LEU A 136 -12.24 -0.33 -0.25
N ILE A 137 -11.81 -1.13 0.71
CA ILE A 137 -10.61 -1.98 0.64
C ILE A 137 -11.06 -3.43 0.43
N ASP A 138 -10.57 -4.05 -0.61
CA ASP A 138 -10.81 -5.47 -0.90
C ASP A 138 -9.85 -6.38 -0.14
N GLU A 139 -8.57 -6.01 -0.09
CA GLU A 139 -7.54 -6.79 0.60
C GLU A 139 -6.54 -5.87 1.31
N ILE A 140 -6.07 -6.30 2.47
CA ILE A 140 -4.94 -5.73 3.20
C ILE A 140 -3.79 -6.71 3.03
N ASP A 141 -2.73 -6.29 2.34
CA ASP A 141 -1.58 -7.11 1.99
C ASP A 141 -0.34 -6.56 2.71
N LEU A 142 0.19 -7.33 3.66
CA LEU A 142 1.22 -6.87 4.57
C LEU A 142 2.43 -7.80 4.56
N HIS A 143 3.60 -7.20 4.49
CA HIS A 143 4.90 -7.83 4.72
C HIS A 143 5.41 -7.36 6.08
N ILE A 144 5.51 -8.29 7.03
CA ILE A 144 5.92 -7.97 8.40
C ILE A 144 7.42 -8.26 8.50
N ALA A 145 8.21 -7.20 8.53
CA ALA A 145 9.65 -7.29 8.71
C ALA A 145 10.01 -7.65 10.17
N PRO A 146 11.07 -8.43 10.40
CA PRO A 146 11.50 -8.85 11.73
C PRO A 146 12.26 -7.73 12.47
N VAL A 147 11.66 -6.57 12.59
CA VAL A 147 12.22 -5.36 13.21
C VAL A 147 11.20 -4.68 14.11
N LEU A 148 11.66 -4.08 15.21
CA LEU A 148 10.88 -3.22 16.08
C LEU A 148 11.40 -1.79 15.90
N LEU A 149 10.53 -0.84 15.57
CA LEU A 149 10.90 0.57 15.42
C LEU A 149 10.63 1.39 16.69
N GLY A 150 9.59 1.07 17.44
CA GLY A 150 9.22 1.74 18.67
C GLY A 150 8.56 3.13 18.49
N ASP A 151 8.81 3.81 17.37
CA ASP A 151 8.25 5.12 17.04
C ASP A 151 8.15 5.28 15.52
N GLY A 152 7.28 6.20 15.06
CA GLY A 152 7.11 6.48 13.63
C GLY A 152 5.65 6.56 13.18
N ILE A 153 5.42 6.21 11.92
CA ILE A 153 4.10 6.26 11.26
C ILE A 153 3.46 4.87 11.32
N ARG A 154 2.36 4.76 12.06
CA ARG A 154 1.60 3.51 12.16
C ARG A 154 0.83 3.22 10.87
N LEU A 155 0.70 1.93 10.57
CA LEU A 155 -0.16 1.49 9.47
C LEU A 155 -1.62 1.91 9.71
N TYR A 156 -2.14 1.65 10.90
CA TYR A 156 -3.51 1.95 11.27
C TYR A 156 -3.59 2.55 12.68
N GLU A 157 -4.27 3.69 12.77
CA GLU A 157 -4.62 4.32 14.02
C GLU A 157 -6.00 4.98 13.88
N HIS A 158 -6.92 4.64 14.77
CA HIS A 158 -8.25 5.22 14.83
C HIS A 158 -8.72 5.26 16.27
N LEU A 159 -8.38 6.34 16.97
CA LEU A 159 -8.73 6.54 18.37
C LEU A 159 -10.24 6.59 18.56
N GLY A 160 -10.76 5.72 19.44
CA GLY A 160 -12.20 5.61 19.69
C GLY A 160 -13.00 4.89 18.59
N GLY A 161 -12.32 4.37 17.56
CA GLY A 161 -12.94 3.57 16.51
C GLY A 161 -13.46 2.22 17.00
N ARG A 162 -14.32 1.58 16.19
CA ARG A 162 -14.79 0.22 16.45
C ARG A 162 -13.76 -0.80 15.93
N PRO A 163 -13.64 -1.99 16.53
CA PRO A 163 -12.85 -3.07 15.95
C PRO A 163 -13.29 -3.42 14.53
N ILE A 164 -12.33 -3.61 13.65
CA ILE A 164 -12.55 -4.13 12.29
C ILE A 164 -12.01 -5.56 12.29
N TYR A 165 -12.89 -6.53 11.99
CA TYR A 165 -12.51 -7.93 11.92
C TYR A 165 -12.01 -8.27 10.53
N LEU A 166 -10.94 -9.06 10.46
CA LEU A 166 -10.30 -9.46 9.21
C LEU A 166 -10.34 -10.96 9.05
N HIS A 167 -10.48 -11.45 7.83
CA HIS A 167 -10.31 -12.84 7.46
C HIS A 167 -8.98 -13.02 6.74
N ARG A 168 -8.15 -13.93 7.25
CA ARG A 168 -6.86 -14.24 6.63
C ARG A 168 -7.07 -14.87 5.24
N VAL A 169 -6.25 -14.47 4.28
CA VAL A 169 -6.22 -14.98 2.91
C VAL A 169 -4.87 -15.67 2.69
N GLY A 170 -4.89 -16.99 2.48
CA GLY A 170 -3.68 -17.79 2.29
C GLY A 170 -3.01 -18.24 3.59
N ALA A 171 -1.84 -18.83 3.46
CA ALA A 171 -1.02 -19.32 4.57
C ALA A 171 0.26 -18.52 4.71
N ASP A 172 0.82 -18.48 5.92
CA ASP A 172 2.12 -17.84 6.17
C ASP A 172 3.26 -18.60 5.51
N ASP A 173 4.28 -17.91 5.10
CA ASP A 173 5.60 -18.48 4.83
C ASP A 173 6.40 -18.52 6.14
N PRO A 174 6.75 -19.71 6.67
CA PRO A 174 7.46 -19.81 7.95
C PRO A 174 8.95 -19.47 7.86
N THR A 175 9.48 -19.13 6.67
CA THR A 175 10.92 -19.13 6.44
C THR A 175 11.60 -17.76 6.46
N ALA A 176 10.87 -16.62 6.41
CA ALA A 176 11.45 -15.29 6.36
C ALA A 176 10.55 -14.21 6.97
N GLU A 177 9.93 -13.42 6.15
CA GLU A 177 8.90 -12.47 6.55
C GLU A 177 7.57 -13.19 6.70
N VAL A 178 6.73 -12.67 7.59
CA VAL A 178 5.35 -13.14 7.68
C VAL A 178 4.53 -12.30 6.72
N ASP A 179 4.19 -12.91 5.58
CA ASP A 179 3.23 -12.28 4.68
C ASP A 179 1.83 -12.65 5.10
N VAL A 180 1.04 -11.65 5.27
CA VAL A 180 -0.37 -11.83 5.62
C VAL A 180 -1.25 -11.04 4.67
N ARG A 181 -2.31 -11.70 4.21
CA ARG A 181 -3.33 -11.06 3.40
C ARG A 181 -4.69 -11.28 4.05
N TYR A 182 -5.42 -10.18 4.21
CA TYR A 182 -6.72 -10.17 4.83
C TYR A 182 -7.76 -9.55 3.92
N ARG A 183 -9.01 -9.99 4.08
CA ARG A 183 -10.19 -9.26 3.59
C ARG A 183 -10.95 -8.72 4.78
N PRO A 184 -11.50 -7.50 4.67
CA PRO A 184 -12.45 -7.02 5.67
C PRO A 184 -13.63 -7.99 5.78
N ALA A 185 -14.02 -8.33 7.01
CA ALA A 185 -15.23 -9.09 7.24
C ALA A 185 -16.46 -8.24 6.93
N ALA A 186 -17.51 -8.85 6.39
CA ALA A 186 -18.79 -8.16 6.28
C ALA A 186 -19.29 -7.77 7.68
N ALA A 187 -19.80 -6.55 7.82
CA ALA A 187 -20.33 -6.04 9.07
C ALA A 187 -21.65 -6.74 9.46
#